data_1e21b0749758c61f84a3585574b899ac
#
_entry.id   1e21b0749758c61f84a3585574b899ac
#
_cell.length_a   1.000
_cell.length_b   1.000
_cell.length_c   1.000
_cell.angle_alpha   90.00
_cell.angle_beta   90.00
_cell.angle_gamma   90.00
#
_symmetry.space_group_name_H-M   'P 1'
#
loop_
_entity.id
_entity.type
_entity.pdbx_description
1 polymer ?
#
loop_
_entity_poly.entity_id
_entity_poly.type
_entity_poly.pdbx_seq_one_letter_code
_entity_poly.pdbx_strand_id
1 'polypeptide(L)'
;MEKAVLYLRLSKEDIDKISEGDDSASIKNQRLLLTDYALKHDYQIVDVYSDDNESGLYDDRPDFERMIQDAKLGKFSIIIAKTQARFSRNMEHIERYLHHDFPILGIRFIGVTDGVDTADSSNKKARQINGLVNEWYCEDLSKNIRSAFKAKMKDGQYLGSSCPYGYIKDPTNHNHLIVDDYAADIVREIYKLYLHPEEDYYRFLDRIGY
;
A
#
# COMPACT_ATOMS: atom_id res chain seq x y z
N MET A 1 0.63 -21.45 29.49
CA MET A 1 1.17 -20.61 28.41
C MET A 1 0.01 -19.85 27.79
N GLU A 2 0.14 -18.54 27.64
CA GLU A 2 -0.87 -17.74 26.96
C GLU A 2 -0.76 -17.96 25.43
N LYS A 3 -1.92 -18.07 24.80
CA LYS A 3 -1.99 -18.30 23.34
C LYS A 3 -1.81 -16.99 22.59
N ALA A 4 -0.81 -16.93 21.73
CA ALA A 4 -0.46 -15.78 20.93
C ALA A 4 -0.58 -16.08 19.44
N VAL A 5 -0.87 -15.04 18.66
CA VAL A 5 -0.80 -15.06 17.21
C VAL A 5 0.15 -14.00 16.69
N LEU A 6 0.78 -14.26 15.57
CA LEU A 6 1.64 -13.30 14.89
C LEU A 6 0.86 -12.66 13.75
N TYR A 7 0.93 -11.33 13.66
CA TYR A 7 0.40 -10.58 12.54
C TYR A 7 1.54 -9.93 11.74
N LEU A 8 1.62 -10.27 10.47
CA LEU A 8 2.65 -9.85 9.55
C LEU A 8 2.02 -9.02 8.43
N ARG A 9 2.67 -7.92 8.01
CA ARG A 9 2.21 -7.13 6.87
C ARG A 9 3.38 -6.43 6.18
N LEU A 10 3.44 -6.51 4.86
CA LEU A 10 4.34 -5.69 4.06
C LEU A 10 3.92 -4.22 4.08
N SER A 11 4.86 -3.30 3.95
CA SER A 11 4.57 -1.89 3.66
C SER A 11 4.99 -1.57 2.24
N LYS A 12 4.35 -0.55 1.64
CA LYS A 12 4.77 -0.03 0.33
C LYS A 12 6.26 0.40 0.32
N GLU A 13 6.76 0.88 1.44
CA GLU A 13 8.17 1.26 1.62
C GLU A 13 9.13 0.06 1.60
N ASP A 14 8.66 -1.12 2.01
CA ASP A 14 9.44 -2.35 1.91
C ASP A 14 9.45 -2.85 0.46
N ILE A 15 8.36 -2.65 -0.29
CA ILE A 15 8.23 -3.02 -1.71
C ILE A 15 9.18 -2.16 -2.58
N ASP A 16 9.25 -0.86 -2.35
CA ASP A 16 10.11 0.06 -3.11
C ASP A 16 11.63 -0.18 -2.90
N LYS A 17 12.01 -0.89 -1.84
CA LYS A 17 13.41 -1.25 -1.53
C LYS A 17 13.82 -2.61 -2.07
N ILE A 18 12.90 -3.31 -2.69
CA ILE A 18 13.13 -4.66 -3.18
C ILE A 18 13.62 -4.60 -4.61
N SER A 19 14.92 -4.84 -4.81
CA SER A 19 15.42 -5.39 -6.06
C SER A 19 14.85 -6.82 -6.18
N GLU A 20 14.42 -7.20 -7.38
CA GLU A 20 13.82 -8.50 -7.72
C GLU A 20 14.42 -9.68 -6.91
N GLY A 21 13.65 -10.19 -5.96
CA GLY A 21 14.03 -11.38 -5.17
C GLY A 21 13.93 -11.29 -3.65
N ASP A 22 13.69 -10.12 -3.05
CA ASP A 22 13.82 -9.89 -1.60
C ASP A 22 12.49 -9.76 -0.82
N ASP A 23 11.32 -9.85 -1.49
CA ASP A 23 9.98 -9.72 -0.89
C ASP A 23 9.77 -10.69 0.26
N SER A 24 10.20 -11.91 0.07
CA SER A 24 10.14 -12.94 1.10
C SER A 24 11.02 -12.64 2.31
N ALA A 25 12.05 -11.79 2.16
CA ALA A 25 12.99 -11.49 3.25
C ALA A 25 12.33 -10.59 4.31
N SER A 26 11.49 -9.60 3.93
CA SER A 26 10.85 -8.70 4.91
C SER A 26 9.81 -9.43 5.77
N ILE A 27 8.97 -10.28 5.20
CA ILE A 27 8.00 -11.11 5.95
C ILE A 27 8.72 -12.18 6.77
N LYS A 28 9.73 -12.84 6.20
CA LYS A 28 10.56 -13.81 6.93
C LYS A 28 11.26 -13.16 8.12
N ASN A 29 11.83 -11.98 7.94
CA ASN A 29 12.49 -11.24 9.01
C ASN A 29 11.50 -10.80 10.10
N GLN A 30 10.30 -10.32 9.72
CA GLN A 30 9.25 -10.02 10.67
C GLN A 30 8.87 -11.28 11.46
N ARG A 31 8.61 -12.39 10.77
CA ARG A 31 8.25 -13.67 11.40
C ARG A 31 9.30 -14.14 12.39
N LEU A 32 10.59 -14.08 12.01
CA LEU A 32 11.69 -14.47 12.89
C LEU A 32 11.72 -13.60 14.16
N LEU A 33 11.65 -12.28 14.00
CA LEU A 33 11.63 -11.33 15.11
C LEU A 33 10.48 -11.63 16.09
N LEU A 34 9.26 -11.81 15.57
CA LEU A 34 8.07 -12.00 16.40
C LEU A 34 8.07 -13.39 17.05
N THR A 35 8.62 -14.41 16.39
CA THR A 35 8.75 -15.75 16.96
C THR A 35 9.76 -15.74 18.11
N ASP A 36 10.92 -15.10 17.93
CA ASP A 36 11.91 -14.94 18.98
C ASP A 36 11.34 -14.19 20.19
N TYR A 37 10.59 -13.12 19.95
CA TYR A 37 9.89 -12.39 21.02
C TYR A 37 8.90 -13.28 21.78
N ALA A 38 8.06 -14.02 21.06
CA ALA A 38 7.07 -14.90 21.67
C ALA A 38 7.73 -16.01 22.53
N LEU A 39 8.81 -16.60 22.02
CA LEU A 39 9.59 -17.61 22.77
C LEU A 39 10.23 -17.05 24.04
N LYS A 40 10.80 -15.84 23.97
CA LYS A 40 11.40 -15.17 25.14
C LYS A 40 10.40 -14.82 26.23
N HIS A 41 9.11 -14.72 25.90
CA HIS A 41 8.04 -14.38 26.85
C HIS A 41 7.15 -15.58 27.17
N ASP A 42 7.56 -16.81 26.81
CA ASP A 42 6.79 -18.04 27.06
C ASP A 42 5.37 -18.03 26.50
N TYR A 43 5.16 -17.37 25.33
CA TYR A 43 3.89 -17.39 24.62
C TYR A 43 3.81 -18.58 23.66
N GLN A 44 2.64 -19.23 23.64
CA GLN A 44 2.36 -20.30 22.68
C GLN A 44 1.81 -19.71 21.37
N ILE A 45 2.60 -19.75 20.29
CA ILE A 45 2.13 -19.33 18.97
C ILE A 45 1.15 -20.39 18.44
N VAL A 46 -0.11 -19.99 18.23
CA VAL A 46 -1.19 -20.86 17.74
C VAL A 46 -1.53 -20.65 16.26
N ASP A 47 -1.27 -19.46 15.72
CA ASP A 47 -1.47 -19.16 14.29
C ASP A 47 -0.60 -17.98 13.84
N VAL A 48 -0.46 -17.81 12.52
CA VAL A 48 0.23 -16.70 11.88
C VAL A 48 -0.66 -16.16 10.76
N TYR A 49 -0.95 -14.87 10.82
CA TYR A 49 -1.74 -14.13 9.83
C TYR A 49 -0.82 -13.23 9.04
N SER A 50 -0.90 -13.27 7.71
CA SER A 50 0.01 -12.54 6.83
C SER A 50 -0.72 -11.93 5.65
N ASP A 51 -0.79 -10.60 5.61
CA ASP A 51 -1.34 -9.85 4.49
C ASP A 51 -0.20 -9.35 3.60
N ASP A 52 0.11 -10.16 2.58
CA ASP A 52 1.12 -9.92 1.55
C ASP A 52 0.46 -9.36 0.29
N ASN A 53 -0.04 -8.13 0.33
CA ASN A 53 -0.69 -7.55 -0.85
C ASN A 53 0.34 -7.12 -1.90
N GLU A 54 0.64 -7.99 -2.86
CA GLU A 54 1.36 -7.66 -4.10
C GLU A 54 0.62 -6.62 -4.96
N SER A 55 -0.69 -6.47 -4.81
CA SER A 55 -1.53 -5.65 -5.69
C SER A 55 -1.78 -4.24 -5.23
N GLY A 56 -1.04 -3.62 -4.37
CA GLY A 56 -1.06 -2.17 -4.01
C GLY A 56 -2.31 -1.30 -4.29
N LEU A 57 -3.34 -1.85 -4.91
CA LEU A 57 -4.56 -1.19 -5.40
C LEU A 57 -5.76 -1.29 -4.44
N TYR A 58 -5.78 -2.30 -3.57
CA TYR A 58 -6.88 -2.49 -2.62
C TYR A 58 -6.32 -2.71 -1.22
N ASP A 59 -6.94 -2.08 -0.23
CA ASP A 59 -6.69 -2.30 1.21
C ASP A 59 -7.39 -3.60 1.67
N ASP A 60 -7.34 -4.64 0.81
CA ASP A 60 -7.90 -5.95 1.09
C ASP A 60 -6.96 -6.69 2.05
N ARG A 61 -7.45 -7.00 3.22
CA ARG A 61 -6.71 -7.63 4.32
C ARG A 61 -7.43 -8.88 4.84
N PRO A 62 -7.50 -9.94 4.01
CA PRO A 62 -8.29 -11.13 4.35
C PRO A 62 -7.80 -11.82 5.62
N ASP A 63 -6.49 -11.86 5.84
CA ASP A 63 -5.93 -12.46 7.04
C ASP A 63 -6.15 -11.58 8.29
N PHE A 64 -6.18 -10.26 8.14
CA PHE A 64 -6.60 -9.37 9.23
C PHE A 64 -8.06 -9.64 9.64
N GLU A 65 -8.97 -9.74 8.66
CA GLU A 65 -10.38 -10.02 8.95
C GLU A 65 -10.56 -11.41 9.59
N ARG A 66 -9.84 -12.42 9.09
CA ARG A 66 -9.80 -13.76 9.68
C ARG A 66 -9.30 -13.70 11.12
N MET A 67 -8.23 -12.97 11.38
CA MET A 67 -7.69 -12.77 12.73
C MET A 67 -8.72 -12.13 13.68
N ILE A 68 -9.45 -11.10 13.22
CA ILE A 68 -10.49 -10.45 14.04
C ILE A 68 -11.66 -11.40 14.33
N GLN A 69 -12.06 -12.24 13.38
CA GLN A 69 -13.09 -13.26 13.62
C GLN A 69 -12.61 -14.31 14.64
N ASP A 70 -11.39 -14.80 14.50
CA ASP A 70 -10.80 -15.77 15.42
C ASP A 70 -10.59 -15.20 16.83
N ALA A 71 -10.30 -13.90 16.92
CA ALA A 71 -10.26 -13.14 18.16
C ALA A 71 -11.62 -13.16 18.89
N LYS A 72 -12.71 -12.90 18.16
CA LYS A 72 -14.09 -12.95 18.70
C LYS A 72 -14.49 -14.35 19.15
N LEU A 73 -13.91 -15.39 18.54
CA LEU A 73 -14.11 -16.79 18.94
C LEU A 73 -13.23 -17.22 20.14
N GLY A 74 -12.38 -16.33 20.65
CA GLY A 74 -11.51 -16.60 21.80
C GLY A 74 -10.40 -17.64 21.53
N LYS A 75 -9.95 -17.79 20.27
CA LYS A 75 -8.92 -18.77 19.91
C LYS A 75 -7.55 -18.44 20.51
N PHE A 76 -7.29 -17.18 20.80
CA PHE A 76 -6.05 -16.66 21.38
C PHE A 76 -6.34 -15.44 22.27
N SER A 77 -5.35 -15.05 23.07
CA SER A 77 -5.42 -13.89 23.98
C SER A 77 -4.40 -12.79 23.66
N ILE A 78 -3.44 -13.06 22.77
CA ILE A 78 -2.35 -12.12 22.46
C ILE A 78 -2.21 -12.00 20.94
N ILE A 79 -2.10 -10.77 20.45
CA ILE A 79 -1.69 -10.45 19.07
C ILE A 79 -0.31 -9.78 19.14
N ILE A 80 0.66 -10.31 18.41
CA ILE A 80 2.02 -9.77 18.33
C ILE A 80 2.28 -9.29 16.91
N ALA A 81 2.65 -8.01 16.74
CA ALA A 81 3.04 -7.41 15.49
C ALA A 81 4.39 -6.70 15.61
N LYS A 82 5.06 -6.39 14.50
CA LYS A 82 6.33 -5.66 14.54
C LYS A 82 6.14 -4.26 15.15
N THR A 83 5.13 -3.53 14.69
CA THR A 83 4.75 -2.21 15.19
C THR A 83 3.24 -2.02 15.15
N GLN A 84 2.71 -1.03 15.85
CA GLN A 84 1.31 -0.61 15.75
C GLN A 84 0.95 -0.22 14.31
N ALA A 85 1.85 0.43 13.57
CA ALA A 85 1.63 0.81 12.18
C ALA A 85 1.50 -0.40 11.23
N ARG A 86 2.08 -1.57 11.57
CA ARG A 86 1.85 -2.82 10.81
C ARG A 86 0.46 -3.37 11.05
N PHE A 87 -0.08 -3.20 12.26
CA PHE A 87 -1.48 -3.53 12.55
C PHE A 87 -2.44 -2.60 11.81
N SER A 88 -2.33 -1.29 12.04
CA SER A 88 -3.07 -0.28 11.29
C SER A 88 -2.36 1.08 11.31
N ARG A 89 -2.48 1.84 10.21
CA ARG A 89 -2.13 3.27 10.14
C ARG A 89 -3.36 4.17 10.31
N ASN A 90 -4.56 3.59 10.23
CA ASN A 90 -5.83 4.30 10.39
C ASN A 90 -6.15 4.44 11.88
N MET A 91 -6.32 5.68 12.33
CA MET A 91 -6.60 6.00 13.74
C MET A 91 -7.94 5.43 14.20
N GLU A 92 -8.95 5.40 13.35
CA GLU A 92 -10.25 4.80 13.65
C GLU A 92 -10.13 3.30 13.99
N HIS A 93 -9.32 2.56 13.23
CA HIS A 93 -9.05 1.14 13.50
C HIS A 93 -8.30 0.96 14.82
N ILE A 94 -7.34 1.86 15.13
CA ILE A 94 -6.58 1.81 16.38
C ILE A 94 -7.52 2.04 17.57
N GLU A 95 -8.33 3.09 17.54
CA GLU A 95 -9.27 3.39 18.62
C GLU A 95 -10.29 2.26 18.77
N ARG A 96 -10.87 1.77 17.67
CA ARG A 96 -11.85 0.69 17.69
C ARG A 96 -11.27 -0.61 18.23
N TYR A 97 -10.17 -1.09 17.66
CA TYR A 97 -9.65 -2.42 18.03
C TYR A 97 -8.78 -2.38 19.29
N LEU A 98 -7.76 -1.51 19.37
CA LEU A 98 -6.81 -1.54 20.48
C LEU A 98 -7.37 -0.93 21.76
N HIS A 99 -8.30 0.03 21.65
CA HIS A 99 -8.81 0.76 22.81
C HIS A 99 -10.25 0.39 23.20
N HIS A 100 -10.99 -0.31 22.32
CA HIS A 100 -12.36 -0.71 22.62
C HIS A 100 -12.56 -2.22 22.50
N ASP A 101 -12.44 -2.81 21.29
CA ASP A 101 -12.83 -4.19 21.04
C ASP A 101 -11.92 -5.22 21.74
N PHE A 102 -10.60 -5.06 21.65
CA PHE A 102 -9.63 -5.99 22.24
C PHE A 102 -9.70 -6.03 23.76
N PRO A 103 -9.78 -4.91 24.49
CA PRO A 103 -10.02 -4.92 25.92
C PRO A 103 -11.30 -5.69 26.32
N ILE A 104 -12.40 -5.53 25.57
CA ILE A 104 -13.66 -6.25 25.82
C ILE A 104 -13.50 -7.75 25.60
N LEU A 105 -12.73 -8.14 24.56
CA LEU A 105 -12.46 -9.54 24.23
C LEU A 105 -11.35 -10.16 25.09
N GLY A 106 -10.72 -9.41 25.98
CA GLY A 106 -9.59 -9.87 26.78
C GLY A 106 -8.32 -10.12 25.95
N ILE A 107 -8.15 -9.41 24.82
CA ILE A 107 -7.01 -9.54 23.94
C ILE A 107 -5.99 -8.46 24.21
N ARG A 108 -4.74 -8.89 24.39
CA ARG A 108 -3.56 -8.03 24.50
C ARG A 108 -2.92 -7.85 23.13
N PHE A 109 -2.63 -6.62 22.75
CA PHE A 109 -1.85 -6.31 21.56
C PHE A 109 -0.43 -5.87 21.96
N ILE A 110 0.59 -6.40 21.26
CA ILE A 110 2.00 -6.10 21.49
C ILE A 110 2.65 -5.70 20.16
N GLY A 111 3.23 -4.48 20.14
CA GLY A 111 4.11 -4.00 19.08
C GLY A 111 5.56 -4.07 19.55
N VAL A 112 6.32 -5.04 18.97
CA VAL A 112 7.64 -5.43 19.49
C VAL A 112 8.67 -4.30 19.37
N THR A 113 8.68 -3.58 18.24
CA THR A 113 9.73 -2.59 17.94
C THR A 113 9.40 -1.20 18.47
N ASP A 114 8.11 -0.84 18.54
CA ASP A 114 7.67 0.47 19.02
C ASP A 114 7.26 0.44 20.51
N GLY A 115 7.43 -0.70 21.19
CA GLY A 115 7.16 -0.85 22.62
C GLY A 115 5.69 -0.70 23.00
N VAL A 116 4.78 -0.86 22.02
CA VAL A 116 3.33 -0.78 22.28
C VAL A 116 2.88 -2.03 23.00
N ASP A 117 2.18 -1.86 24.13
CA ASP A 117 1.57 -2.95 24.89
C ASP A 117 0.24 -2.48 25.48
N THR A 118 -0.85 -3.13 25.10
CA THR A 118 -2.19 -2.75 25.58
C THR A 118 -2.45 -3.16 27.03
N ALA A 119 -1.66 -4.08 27.60
CA ALA A 119 -1.72 -4.41 29.03
C ALA A 119 -1.16 -3.28 29.90
N ASP A 120 -0.27 -2.44 29.36
CA ASP A 120 0.24 -1.27 30.05
C ASP A 120 -0.67 -0.06 29.81
N SER A 121 -1.48 0.28 30.81
CA SER A 121 -2.39 1.43 30.77
C SER A 121 -1.67 2.78 30.68
N SER A 122 -0.41 2.88 31.16
CA SER A 122 0.40 4.11 31.09
C SER A 122 0.76 4.48 29.65
N ASN A 123 0.85 3.49 28.78
CA ASN A 123 1.17 3.63 27.34
C ASN A 123 0.00 4.08 26.45
N LYS A 124 -1.23 4.21 27.00
CA LYS A 124 -2.40 4.57 26.17
C LYS A 124 -2.22 5.87 25.40
N LYS A 125 -1.73 6.93 26.09
CA LYS A 125 -1.49 8.24 25.46
C LYS A 125 -0.38 8.17 24.41
N ALA A 126 0.68 7.41 24.66
CA ALA A 126 1.76 7.20 23.70
C ALA A 126 1.27 6.48 22.44
N ARG A 127 0.42 5.47 22.58
CA ARG A 127 -0.20 4.75 21.45
C ARG A 127 -1.08 5.66 20.59
N GLN A 128 -1.87 6.53 21.22
CA GLN A 128 -2.70 7.51 20.52
C GLN A 128 -1.85 8.52 19.76
N ILE A 129 -0.77 9.04 20.39
CA ILE A 129 0.17 9.95 19.74
C ILE A 129 0.85 9.26 18.54
N ASN A 130 1.31 8.02 18.70
CA ASN A 130 1.91 7.26 17.61
C ASN A 130 0.94 7.05 16.43
N GLY A 131 -0.34 6.80 16.71
CA GLY A 131 -1.39 6.73 15.70
C GLY A 131 -1.54 8.03 14.92
N LEU A 132 -1.63 9.16 15.62
CA LEU A 132 -1.72 10.50 15.01
C LEU A 132 -0.48 10.85 14.19
N VAL A 133 0.71 10.58 14.70
CA VAL A 133 1.96 10.82 13.96
C VAL A 133 2.01 10.02 12.67
N ASN A 134 1.59 8.76 12.70
CA ASN A 134 1.53 7.93 11.48
C ASN A 134 0.51 8.47 10.47
N GLU A 135 -0.64 8.95 10.90
CA GLU A 135 -1.65 9.57 10.04
C GLU A 135 -1.12 10.87 9.40
N TRP A 136 -0.54 11.77 10.19
CA TRP A 136 0.08 13.00 9.70
C TRP A 136 1.21 12.74 8.71
N TYR A 137 2.04 11.74 8.98
CA TYR A 137 3.09 11.34 8.03
C TYR A 137 2.53 10.94 6.67
N CYS A 138 1.45 10.16 6.65
CA CYS A 138 0.78 9.77 5.40
C CYS A 138 0.18 10.98 4.66
N GLU A 139 -0.43 11.93 5.38
CA GLU A 139 -0.96 13.18 4.79
C GLU A 139 0.16 14.04 4.20
N ASP A 140 1.24 14.24 4.93
CA ASP A 140 2.35 15.08 4.49
C ASP A 140 3.08 14.45 3.29
N LEU A 141 3.26 13.12 3.29
CA LEU A 141 3.78 12.40 2.15
C LEU A 141 2.90 12.59 0.91
N SER A 142 1.59 12.50 1.06
CA SER A 142 0.63 12.75 -0.04
C SER A 142 0.71 14.18 -0.56
N LYS A 143 0.81 15.18 0.32
CA LYS A 143 0.99 16.60 -0.06
C LYS A 143 2.29 16.81 -0.82
N ASN A 144 3.40 16.23 -0.33
CA ASN A 144 4.72 16.34 -0.95
C ASN A 144 4.75 15.71 -2.35
N ILE A 145 4.18 14.51 -2.51
CA ILE A 145 4.06 13.83 -3.81
C ILE A 145 3.26 14.71 -4.78
N ARG A 146 2.08 15.20 -4.38
CA ARG A 146 1.24 16.07 -5.23
C ARG A 146 1.97 17.36 -5.60
N SER A 147 2.73 17.96 -4.68
CA SER A 147 3.53 19.16 -4.94
C SER A 147 4.63 18.89 -5.97
N ALA A 148 5.34 17.77 -5.82
CA ALA A 148 6.38 17.36 -6.77
C ALA A 148 5.81 17.09 -8.17
N PHE A 149 4.65 16.42 -8.27
CA PHE A 149 3.96 16.23 -9.55
C PHE A 149 3.52 17.55 -10.17
N LYS A 150 2.94 18.48 -9.38
CA LYS A 150 2.57 19.80 -9.89
C LYS A 150 3.77 20.62 -10.38
N ALA A 151 4.91 20.53 -9.69
CA ALA A 151 6.14 21.20 -10.13
C ALA A 151 6.61 20.64 -11.47
N LYS A 152 6.71 19.32 -11.61
CA LYS A 152 7.09 18.66 -12.87
C LYS A 152 6.13 18.98 -14.02
N MET A 153 4.80 19.01 -13.76
CA MET A 153 3.81 19.42 -14.78
C MET A 153 4.00 20.87 -15.23
N LYS A 154 4.32 21.78 -14.28
CA LYS A 154 4.60 23.19 -14.63
C LYS A 154 5.86 23.34 -15.51
N ASP A 155 6.84 22.46 -15.32
CA ASP A 155 8.04 22.38 -16.16
C ASP A 155 7.77 21.69 -17.52
N GLY A 156 6.51 21.37 -17.85
CA GLY A 156 6.13 20.72 -19.10
C GLY A 156 6.50 19.23 -19.18
N GLN A 157 6.83 18.61 -18.06
CA GLN A 157 7.19 17.20 -18.03
C GLN A 157 5.93 16.31 -18.10
N TYR A 158 6.01 15.29 -18.93
CA TYR A 158 4.98 14.25 -19.02
C TYR A 158 5.15 13.21 -17.90
N LEU A 159 4.10 12.95 -17.15
CA LEU A 159 4.16 12.06 -15.98
C LEU A 159 3.30 10.78 -16.13
N GLY A 160 2.68 10.59 -17.30
CA GLY A 160 1.87 9.40 -17.56
C GLY A 160 2.74 8.13 -17.67
N SER A 161 2.22 6.99 -17.23
CA SER A 161 2.88 5.69 -17.36
C SER A 161 2.98 5.24 -18.82
N SER A 162 1.92 5.47 -19.63
CA SER A 162 1.83 5.15 -21.06
C SER A 162 1.72 6.42 -21.88
N CYS A 163 2.28 6.41 -23.10
CA CYS A 163 2.14 7.54 -24.02
C CYS A 163 0.72 7.56 -24.64
N PRO A 164 0.14 8.74 -24.90
CA PRO A 164 -1.01 8.87 -25.80
C PRO A 164 -0.62 8.40 -27.19
N TYR A 165 -1.59 7.86 -27.94
CA TYR A 165 -1.36 7.49 -29.35
C TYR A 165 -0.94 8.72 -30.16
N GLY A 166 0.07 8.56 -31.01
CA GLY A 166 0.72 9.67 -31.72
C GLY A 166 2.02 10.18 -31.07
N TYR A 167 2.38 9.63 -29.90
CA TYR A 167 3.59 9.99 -29.18
C TYR A 167 4.33 8.75 -28.67
N ILE A 168 5.65 8.88 -28.55
CA ILE A 168 6.55 7.93 -27.88
C ILE A 168 7.35 8.64 -26.77
N LYS A 169 7.83 7.90 -25.80
CA LYS A 169 8.74 8.45 -24.78
C LYS A 169 10.13 8.68 -25.36
N ASP A 170 10.73 9.80 -25.04
CA ASP A 170 12.11 10.08 -25.38
C ASP A 170 13.03 9.07 -24.67
N PRO A 171 13.88 8.32 -25.42
CA PRO A 171 14.82 7.36 -24.82
C PRO A 171 15.80 7.98 -23.83
N THR A 172 16.10 9.28 -23.99
CA THR A 172 17.03 10.00 -23.13
C THR A 172 16.35 10.69 -21.94
N ASN A 173 15.04 10.97 -22.05
CA ASN A 173 14.25 11.62 -20.99
C ASN A 173 12.82 11.06 -20.97
N HIS A 174 12.56 10.09 -20.11
CA HIS A 174 11.25 9.44 -20.00
C HIS A 174 10.07 10.38 -19.66
N ASN A 175 10.35 11.59 -19.19
CA ASN A 175 9.35 12.62 -18.91
C ASN A 175 9.12 13.57 -20.10
N HIS A 176 9.72 13.30 -21.25
CA HIS A 176 9.53 14.02 -22.50
C HIS A 176 8.87 13.12 -23.55
N LEU A 177 7.91 13.67 -24.29
CA LEU A 177 7.25 12.96 -25.39
C LEU A 177 7.81 13.45 -26.72
N ILE A 178 8.09 12.51 -27.62
CA ILE A 178 8.46 12.76 -29.02
C ILE A 178 7.25 12.36 -29.87
N VAL A 179 7.02 13.11 -30.94
CA VAL A 179 5.96 12.78 -31.90
C VAL A 179 6.36 11.50 -32.67
N ASP A 180 5.45 10.52 -32.69
CA ASP A 180 5.50 9.40 -33.62
C ASP A 180 4.81 9.84 -34.91
N ASP A 181 5.58 10.18 -35.95
CA ASP A 181 5.05 10.80 -37.16
C ASP A 181 3.97 9.95 -37.82
N TYR A 182 4.16 8.61 -37.87
CA TYR A 182 3.16 7.70 -38.47
C TYR A 182 1.85 7.71 -37.68
N ALA A 183 1.91 7.51 -36.37
CA ALA A 183 0.73 7.50 -35.53
C ALA A 183 0.08 8.88 -35.41
N ALA A 184 0.90 9.96 -35.42
CA ALA A 184 0.41 11.33 -35.38
C ALA A 184 -0.36 11.71 -36.66
N ASP A 185 0.06 11.23 -37.82
CA ASP A 185 -0.67 11.47 -39.08
C ASP A 185 -2.03 10.81 -39.04
N ILE A 186 -2.16 9.60 -38.49
CA ILE A 186 -3.45 8.95 -38.28
C ILE A 186 -4.34 9.80 -37.38
N VAL A 187 -3.80 10.31 -36.28
CA VAL A 187 -4.57 11.19 -35.36
C VAL A 187 -5.04 12.45 -36.10
N ARG A 188 -4.18 13.08 -36.88
CA ARG A 188 -4.53 14.28 -37.70
C ARG A 188 -5.66 13.99 -38.69
N GLU A 189 -5.64 12.83 -39.35
CA GLU A 189 -6.69 12.42 -40.27
C GLU A 189 -8.02 12.15 -39.53
N ILE A 190 -7.98 11.51 -38.37
CA ILE A 190 -9.17 11.33 -37.52
C ILE A 190 -9.81 12.69 -37.16
N TYR A 191 -9.00 13.67 -36.75
CA TYR A 191 -9.53 15.01 -36.45
C TYR A 191 -10.07 15.71 -37.67
N LYS A 192 -9.46 15.59 -38.87
CA LYS A 192 -9.98 16.14 -40.12
C LYS A 192 -11.35 15.55 -40.46
N LEU A 193 -11.49 14.23 -40.39
CA LEU A 193 -12.77 13.55 -40.67
C LEU A 193 -13.85 13.95 -39.66
N TYR A 194 -13.47 14.15 -38.39
CA TYR A 194 -14.41 14.61 -37.38
C TYR A 194 -14.88 16.05 -37.62
N LEU A 195 -14.00 16.93 -38.08
CA LEU A 195 -14.32 18.34 -38.37
C LEU A 195 -15.01 18.52 -39.75
N HIS A 196 -14.75 17.62 -40.68
CA HIS A 196 -15.29 17.63 -42.06
C HIS A 196 -15.90 16.26 -42.37
N PRO A 197 -17.09 15.93 -41.82
CA PRO A 197 -17.71 14.60 -41.93
C PRO A 197 -18.17 14.23 -43.35
N GLU A 198 -18.05 15.13 -44.35
CA GLU A 198 -18.30 14.91 -45.76
C GLU A 198 -17.15 14.21 -46.51
N GLU A 199 -15.98 14.01 -45.89
CA GLU A 199 -14.91 13.19 -46.44
C GLU A 199 -15.25 11.70 -46.34
N ASP A 200 -15.06 10.97 -47.42
CA ASP A 200 -15.41 9.57 -47.57
C ASP A 200 -14.59 8.71 -46.57
N TYR A 201 -15.31 8.08 -45.61
CA TYR A 201 -14.75 7.20 -44.60
C TYR A 201 -13.91 6.05 -45.20
N TYR A 202 -14.28 5.56 -46.37
CA TYR A 202 -13.55 4.49 -47.07
C TYR A 202 -12.18 4.97 -47.58
N ARG A 203 -12.04 6.22 -48.00
CA ARG A 203 -10.73 6.79 -48.35
C ARG A 203 -9.78 6.86 -47.14
N PHE A 204 -10.33 7.07 -45.95
CA PHE A 204 -9.54 7.05 -44.74
C PHE A 204 -9.01 5.65 -44.42
N LEU A 205 -9.85 4.62 -44.51
CA LEU A 205 -9.46 3.21 -44.27
C LEU A 205 -8.39 2.74 -45.26
N ASP A 206 -8.52 3.05 -46.54
CA ASP A 206 -7.52 2.74 -47.58
C ASP A 206 -6.15 3.40 -47.25
N ARG A 207 -6.16 4.60 -46.68
CA ARG A 207 -4.94 5.35 -46.40
C ARG A 207 -4.19 4.83 -45.19
N ILE A 208 -4.88 4.26 -44.20
CA ILE A 208 -4.27 3.68 -42.99
C ILE A 208 -4.00 2.18 -43.14
N GLY A 209 -4.27 1.59 -44.32
CA GLY A 209 -3.94 0.20 -44.61
C GLY A 209 -4.89 -0.84 -44.03
N TYR A 210 -6.17 -0.50 -43.85
CA TYR A 210 -7.25 -1.40 -43.43
C TYR A 210 -8.11 -1.80 -44.62
#